data_b11a527ce974876a36c829113cbb3c4f
#
_entry.id   b11a527ce974876a36c829113cbb3c4f
#
_cell.length_a   1.000
_cell.length_b   1.000
_cell.length_c   1.000
_cell.angle_alpha   90.00
_cell.angle_beta   90.00
_cell.angle_gamma   90.00
#
_symmetry.space_group_name_H-M   'P 1'
#
loop_
_entity.id
_entity.type
_entity.pdbx_description
1 polymer ?
#
loop_
_entity_poly.entity_id
_entity_poly.type
_entity_poly.pdbx_seq_one_letter_code
_entity_poly.pdbx_strand_id
1 'polypeptide(L)'
;MPTTIHITTGFKGDNMIKIGKEPYLECSSKGAKYFSAFYAKMHGPPFYGKSIEDIYQAAKVFEGGITGLTWREAKGKVPINIDEVHKLYRGLWRTYLLNNPCYWDELKNASGLSDMFGQEGHVCQAIVLWELREEL
;
A
#
# COMPACT_ATOMS: atom_id res chain seq x y z
N MET A 1 -3.11 2.71 -21.37
CA MET A 1 -4.09 1.62 -21.15
C MET A 1 -4.78 1.81 -19.83
N PRO A 2 -6.09 1.73 -19.82
CA PRO A 2 -6.78 1.81 -18.54
C PRO A 2 -6.41 0.62 -17.67
N THR A 3 -6.22 0.88 -16.40
CA THR A 3 -5.94 -0.16 -15.42
C THR A 3 -7.27 -0.82 -15.04
N THR A 4 -7.33 -2.13 -15.15
CA THR A 4 -8.51 -2.89 -14.75
C THR A 4 -8.31 -3.38 -13.33
N ILE A 5 -9.23 -3.00 -12.45
CA ILE A 5 -9.25 -3.45 -11.07
C ILE A 5 -10.36 -4.48 -10.93
N HIS A 6 -10.00 -5.66 -10.44
CA HIS A 6 -10.94 -6.73 -10.17
C HIS A 6 -11.07 -6.91 -8.66
N ILE A 7 -12.31 -6.88 -8.19
CA ILE A 7 -12.59 -7.14 -6.78
C ILE A 7 -13.24 -8.50 -6.72
N THR A 8 -12.60 -9.42 -6.03
CA THR A 8 -13.11 -10.78 -5.87
C THR A 8 -13.55 -10.96 -4.44
N THR A 9 -14.79 -11.36 -4.23
CA THR A 9 -15.27 -11.75 -2.92
C THR A 9 -14.75 -13.16 -2.66
N GLY A 10 -13.87 -13.29 -1.68
CA GLY A 10 -13.33 -14.57 -1.26
C GLY A 10 -14.23 -15.27 -0.27
N PHE A 11 -13.70 -16.33 0.32
CA PHE A 11 -14.42 -17.07 1.34
C PHE A 11 -14.67 -16.20 2.57
N LYS A 12 -15.83 -16.37 3.20
CA LYS A 12 -16.22 -15.68 4.43
C LYS A 12 -16.27 -14.16 4.30
N GLY A 13 -16.63 -13.66 3.13
CA GLY A 13 -16.79 -12.23 2.91
C GLY A 13 -15.50 -11.45 2.70
N ASP A 14 -14.37 -12.12 2.57
CA ASP A 14 -13.13 -11.46 2.25
C ASP A 14 -13.17 -10.94 0.82
N ASN A 15 -12.79 -9.69 0.65
CA ASN A 15 -12.62 -9.07 -0.64
C ASN A 15 -11.14 -9.06 -0.99
N MET A 16 -10.82 -9.48 -2.21
CA MET A 16 -9.45 -9.45 -2.70
C MET A 16 -9.34 -8.45 -3.84
N ILE A 17 -8.35 -7.60 -3.79
CA ILE A 17 -8.03 -6.70 -4.90
C ILE A 17 -7.08 -7.42 -5.84
N LYS A 18 -7.43 -7.46 -7.13
CA LYS A 18 -6.58 -7.96 -8.20
C LYS A 18 -6.52 -6.93 -9.31
N ILE A 19 -5.32 -6.65 -9.81
CA ILE A 19 -5.10 -5.65 -10.83
C ILE A 19 -4.10 -6.19 -11.86
N GLY A 20 -4.37 -5.99 -13.14
CA GLY A 20 -3.55 -6.57 -14.19
C GLY A 20 -3.98 -7.98 -14.56
N LYS A 21 -3.01 -8.84 -14.89
CA LYS A 21 -3.23 -10.20 -15.39
C LYS A 21 -2.49 -11.23 -14.54
N GLU A 22 -2.98 -12.47 -14.56
CA GLU A 22 -2.24 -13.60 -13.95
C GLU A 22 -0.88 -13.81 -14.63
N PRO A 23 0.13 -14.29 -13.88
CA PRO A 23 0.09 -14.54 -12.44
C PRO A 23 0.14 -13.24 -11.64
N TYR A 24 -0.56 -13.22 -10.51
CA TYR A 24 -0.58 -12.06 -9.63
C TYR A 24 0.52 -12.17 -8.58
N LEU A 25 1.22 -11.06 -8.36
CA LEU A 25 2.17 -10.93 -7.25
C LEU A 25 1.39 -10.43 -6.04
N GLU A 26 1.31 -11.24 -5.01
CA GLU A 26 0.60 -10.89 -3.78
C GLU A 26 1.40 -9.88 -2.96
N CYS A 27 0.80 -8.71 -2.70
CA CYS A 27 1.45 -7.59 -2.02
C CYS A 27 1.12 -7.50 -0.53
N SER A 28 0.28 -8.38 0.00
CA SER A 28 -0.01 -8.39 1.43
C SER A 28 1.10 -9.08 2.22
N SER A 29 0.97 -9.06 3.55
CA SER A 29 1.91 -9.76 4.43
C SER A 29 1.97 -11.27 4.19
N LYS A 30 1.04 -11.82 3.43
CA LYS A 30 1.01 -13.24 3.05
C LYS A 30 1.77 -13.53 1.77
N GLY A 31 2.22 -12.52 1.07
CA GLY A 31 2.96 -12.65 -0.18
C GLY A 31 4.38 -12.10 -0.09
N ALA A 32 4.77 -11.30 -1.08
CA ALA A 32 6.08 -10.68 -1.14
C ALA A 32 6.20 -9.59 -0.08
N LYS A 33 6.95 -9.88 0.99
CA LYS A 33 7.07 -8.98 2.15
C LYS A 33 7.61 -7.61 1.78
N TYR A 34 8.54 -7.54 0.83
CA TYR A 34 9.11 -6.26 0.40
C TYR A 34 8.11 -5.39 -0.38
N PHE A 35 6.96 -5.92 -0.74
CA PHE A 35 5.83 -5.15 -1.30
C PHE A 35 4.67 -5.01 -0.32
N SER A 36 4.87 -5.41 0.93
CA SER A 36 3.88 -5.23 1.99
C SER A 36 4.25 -4.03 2.84
N ALA A 37 3.30 -3.12 3.04
CA ALA A 37 3.52 -1.93 3.87
C ALA A 37 3.92 -2.26 5.31
N PHE A 38 3.53 -3.43 5.81
CA PHE A 38 3.91 -3.89 7.16
C PHE A 38 5.40 -4.19 7.28
N TYR A 39 6.06 -4.60 6.21
CA TYR A 39 7.46 -5.01 6.22
C TYR A 39 8.39 -4.07 5.47
N ALA A 40 7.85 -3.29 4.53
CA ALA A 40 8.64 -2.31 3.79
C ALA A 40 9.04 -1.16 4.71
N LYS A 41 10.34 -1.01 4.97
CA LYS A 41 10.86 -0.03 5.92
C LYS A 41 11.62 1.08 5.22
N MET A 42 11.46 2.28 5.73
CA MET A 42 12.18 3.44 5.23
C MET A 42 13.61 3.45 5.75
N HIS A 43 14.56 3.83 4.91
CA HIS A 43 15.99 3.86 5.23
C HIS A 43 16.55 5.28 5.41
N GLY A 44 15.73 6.29 5.18
CA GLY A 44 16.16 7.68 5.28
C GLY A 44 15.39 8.47 6.34
N PRO A 45 15.96 9.62 6.75
CA PRO A 45 15.26 10.51 7.68
C PRO A 45 13.99 11.04 7.06
N PRO A 46 12.95 11.37 7.83
CA PRO A 46 12.87 11.26 9.29
C PRO A 46 12.36 9.91 9.80
N PHE A 47 12.18 8.93 8.90
CA PHE A 47 11.43 7.70 9.19
C PHE A 47 12.31 6.44 9.32
N TYR A 48 13.57 6.59 9.68
CA TYR A 48 14.49 5.46 9.78
C TYR A 48 13.89 4.24 10.49
N GLY A 49 13.91 3.09 9.80
CA GLY A 49 13.50 1.81 10.36
C GLY A 49 12.00 1.64 10.58
N LYS A 50 11.19 2.64 10.27
CA LYS A 50 9.74 2.54 10.40
C LYS A 50 9.14 1.96 9.13
N SER A 51 8.12 1.10 9.29
CA SER A 51 7.40 0.56 8.15
C SER A 51 6.50 1.62 7.51
N ILE A 52 6.21 1.44 6.23
CA ILE A 52 5.29 2.32 5.52
C ILE A 52 3.92 2.33 6.21
N GLU A 53 3.45 1.16 6.67
CA GLU A 53 2.17 1.06 7.38
C GLU A 53 2.15 1.91 8.64
N ASP A 54 3.19 1.82 9.47
CA ASP A 54 3.23 2.59 10.73
C ASP A 54 3.25 4.09 10.46
N ILE A 55 4.02 4.53 9.47
CA ILE A 55 4.10 5.95 9.11
C ILE A 55 2.74 6.45 8.62
N TYR A 56 2.12 5.70 7.73
CA TYR A 56 0.83 6.04 7.14
C TYR A 56 -0.26 6.14 8.20
N GLN A 57 -0.36 5.14 9.08
CA GLN A 57 -1.39 5.13 10.12
C GLN A 57 -1.19 6.24 11.14
N ALA A 58 0.07 6.51 11.53
CA ALA A 58 0.38 7.58 12.48
C ALA A 58 0.11 8.98 11.91
N ALA A 59 0.13 9.12 10.59
CA ALA A 59 -0.13 10.40 9.93
C ALA A 59 -1.61 10.76 9.85
N LYS A 60 -2.51 9.81 10.10
CA LYS A 60 -3.96 10.07 10.10
C LYS A 60 -4.31 11.03 11.22
N VAL A 61 -5.14 12.01 10.90
CA VAL A 61 -5.69 12.96 11.87
C VAL A 61 -7.19 12.72 11.96
N PHE A 62 -7.68 12.56 13.17
CA PHE A 62 -9.09 12.33 13.45
C PHE A 62 -9.70 13.56 14.14
N GLU A 63 -11.02 13.57 14.25
CA GLU A 63 -11.76 14.62 14.90
C GLU A 63 -11.18 14.91 16.29
N GLY A 64 -11.05 16.20 16.64
CA GLY A 64 -10.42 16.62 17.89
C GLY A 64 -8.90 16.70 17.82
N GLY A 65 -8.28 16.50 16.64
CA GLY A 65 -6.83 16.58 16.46
C GLY A 65 -6.07 15.34 16.90
N ILE A 66 -6.77 14.23 17.10
CA ILE A 66 -6.14 12.96 17.50
C ILE A 66 -5.30 12.45 16.33
N THR A 67 -4.01 12.20 16.58
CA THR A 67 -3.07 11.74 15.58
C THR A 67 -1.95 10.91 16.24
N GLY A 68 -1.06 10.34 15.43
CA GLY A 68 0.06 9.56 15.96
C GLY A 68 -0.34 8.18 16.48
N LEU A 69 -1.48 7.68 16.07
CA LEU A 69 -1.97 6.38 16.51
C LEU A 69 -1.17 5.24 15.89
N THR A 70 -1.18 4.09 16.58
CA THR A 70 -0.61 2.87 16.01
C THR A 70 -1.51 2.36 14.88
N TRP A 71 -0.95 1.44 14.04
CA TRP A 71 -1.74 0.86 12.96
C TRP A 71 -2.96 0.08 13.49
N ARG A 72 -2.85 -0.53 14.67
CA ARG A 72 -3.97 -1.25 15.28
C ARG A 72 -5.11 -0.33 15.68
N GLU A 73 -4.77 0.87 16.14
CA GLU A 73 -5.76 1.86 16.55
C GLU A 73 -6.39 2.59 15.37
N ALA A 74 -5.63 2.83 14.32
CA ALA A 74 -6.06 3.67 13.20
C ALA A 74 -6.57 2.89 11.98
N LYS A 75 -6.18 1.63 11.81
CA LYS A 75 -6.53 0.84 10.63
C LYS A 75 -8.05 0.72 10.47
N GLY A 76 -8.51 0.94 9.24
CA GLY A 76 -9.93 0.88 8.92
C GLY A 76 -10.72 2.12 9.30
N LYS A 77 -10.11 3.08 9.95
CA LYS A 77 -10.75 4.35 10.31
C LYS A 77 -10.42 5.41 9.27
N VAL A 78 -11.41 6.20 8.89
CA VAL A 78 -11.26 7.26 7.89
C VAL A 78 -10.86 8.55 8.60
N PRO A 79 -9.67 9.10 8.28
CA PRO A 79 -9.23 10.36 8.89
C PRO A 79 -9.87 11.57 8.19
N ILE A 80 -9.80 12.74 8.84
CA ILE A 80 -10.24 13.98 8.22
C ILE A 80 -9.26 14.49 7.16
N ASN A 81 -7.99 14.05 7.21
CA ASN A 81 -6.95 14.42 6.24
C ASN A 81 -6.68 13.31 5.22
N ILE A 82 -7.71 12.67 4.73
CA ILE A 82 -7.58 11.48 3.87
C ILE A 82 -6.71 11.73 2.64
N ASP A 83 -6.85 12.86 1.98
CA ASP A 83 -6.06 13.16 0.77
C ASP A 83 -4.58 13.33 1.08
N GLU A 84 -4.26 13.93 2.23
CA GLU A 84 -2.87 14.10 2.65
C GLU A 84 -2.21 12.75 2.93
N VAL A 85 -2.91 11.86 3.65
CA VAL A 85 -2.32 10.55 3.99
C VAL A 85 -2.21 9.65 2.76
N HIS A 86 -3.09 9.78 1.79
CA HIS A 86 -2.97 9.04 0.52
C HIS A 86 -1.76 9.51 -0.27
N LYS A 87 -1.51 10.82 -0.33
CA LYS A 87 -0.31 11.36 -0.98
C LYS A 87 0.96 10.92 -0.26
N LEU A 88 0.93 10.91 1.06
CA LEU A 88 2.05 10.44 1.87
C LEU A 88 2.34 8.96 1.57
N TYR A 89 1.31 8.12 1.58
CA TYR A 89 1.43 6.70 1.30
C TYR A 89 2.09 6.44 -0.05
N ARG A 90 1.60 7.12 -1.09
CA ARG A 90 2.16 7.03 -2.44
C ARG A 90 3.61 7.51 -2.49
N GLY A 91 3.91 8.61 -1.82
CA GLY A 91 5.28 9.16 -1.76
C GLY A 91 6.24 8.24 -1.02
N LEU A 92 5.79 7.60 0.05
CA LEU A 92 6.60 6.63 0.79
C LEU A 92 6.96 5.43 -0.10
N TRP A 93 5.99 4.88 -0.83
CA TRP A 93 6.24 3.78 -1.75
C TRP A 93 7.20 4.19 -2.88
N ARG A 94 7.03 5.39 -3.43
CA ARG A 94 7.92 5.90 -4.48
C ARG A 94 9.37 5.97 -3.97
N THR A 95 9.57 6.57 -2.82
CA THR A 95 10.89 6.68 -2.20
C THR A 95 11.50 5.31 -1.93
N TYR A 96 10.70 4.40 -1.39
CA TYR A 96 11.12 3.04 -1.12
C TYR A 96 11.61 2.32 -2.38
N LEU A 97 10.85 2.42 -3.47
CA LEU A 97 11.21 1.78 -4.74
C LEU A 97 12.47 2.41 -5.36
N LEU A 98 12.61 3.72 -5.28
CA LEU A 98 13.80 4.39 -5.80
C LEU A 98 15.06 4.00 -5.03
N ASN A 99 14.92 3.68 -3.75
CA ASN A 99 16.03 3.22 -2.91
C ASN A 99 16.28 1.71 -3.02
N ASN A 100 15.43 0.98 -3.73
CA ASN A 100 15.52 -0.48 -3.88
C ASN A 100 15.32 -0.87 -5.36
N PRO A 101 16.31 -0.61 -6.23
CA PRO A 101 16.15 -0.86 -7.67
C PRO A 101 15.76 -2.29 -8.04
N CYS A 102 16.18 -3.29 -7.27
CA CYS A 102 15.81 -4.67 -7.53
C CYS A 102 14.31 -4.91 -7.37
N TYR A 103 13.70 -4.28 -6.35
CA TYR A 103 12.25 -4.39 -6.13
C TYR A 103 11.49 -3.62 -7.22
N TRP A 104 12.04 -2.50 -7.63
CA TRP A 104 11.50 -1.72 -8.74
C TRP A 104 11.44 -2.55 -10.03
N ASP A 105 12.54 -3.22 -10.36
CA ASP A 105 12.60 -4.06 -11.56
C ASP A 105 11.62 -5.22 -11.49
N GLU A 106 11.47 -5.85 -10.33
CA GLU A 106 10.51 -6.93 -10.13
C GLU A 106 9.08 -6.44 -10.32
N LEU A 107 8.77 -5.26 -9.79
CA LEU A 107 7.46 -4.65 -9.94
C LEU A 107 7.15 -4.36 -11.42
N LYS A 108 8.12 -3.83 -12.15
CA LYS A 108 7.96 -3.52 -13.59
C LYS A 108 7.70 -4.77 -14.42
N ASN A 109 8.25 -5.90 -14.02
CA ASN A 109 8.10 -7.16 -14.73
C ASN A 109 6.88 -7.98 -14.29
N ALA A 110 6.17 -7.54 -13.27
CA ALA A 110 4.98 -8.23 -12.80
C ALA A 110 3.83 -8.09 -13.81
N SER A 111 3.14 -9.19 -14.05
CA SER A 111 1.96 -9.22 -14.94
C SER A 111 0.74 -8.63 -14.26
N GLY A 112 0.64 -8.78 -12.96
CA GLY A 112 -0.44 -8.26 -12.15
C GLY A 112 -0.08 -8.29 -10.69
N LEU A 113 -0.84 -7.57 -9.90
CA LEU A 113 -0.67 -7.50 -8.45
C LEU A 113 -1.97 -7.87 -7.75
N SER A 114 -1.88 -8.41 -6.56
CA SER A 114 -3.04 -8.70 -5.73
C SER A 114 -2.80 -8.29 -4.28
N ASP A 115 -3.88 -8.05 -3.57
CA ASP A 115 -3.84 -7.78 -2.13
C ASP A 115 -5.06 -8.45 -1.49
N MET A 116 -4.84 -9.55 -0.80
CA MET A 116 -5.93 -10.32 -0.21
C MET A 116 -6.64 -9.58 0.92
N PHE A 117 -6.03 -8.55 1.47
CA PHE A 117 -6.62 -7.70 2.50
C PHE A 117 -7.11 -6.36 1.95
N GLY A 118 -7.00 -6.14 0.64
CA GLY A 118 -7.45 -4.91 0.01
C GLY A 118 -8.97 -4.82 -0.01
N GLN A 119 -9.47 -3.59 0.09
CA GLN A 119 -10.90 -3.31 0.05
C GLN A 119 -11.17 -2.17 -0.92
N GLU A 120 -12.30 -2.26 -1.61
CA GLU A 120 -12.76 -1.19 -2.48
C GLU A 120 -12.97 0.09 -1.67
N GLY A 121 -12.53 1.23 -2.23
CA GLY A 121 -12.66 2.52 -1.57
C GLY A 121 -11.59 2.83 -0.53
N HIS A 122 -10.71 1.89 -0.27
CA HIS A 122 -9.58 2.08 0.65
C HIS A 122 -8.27 2.06 -0.12
N VAL A 123 -7.30 2.87 0.32
CA VAL A 123 -5.96 2.81 -0.26
C VAL A 123 -5.33 1.47 0.10
N CYS A 124 -4.76 0.80 -0.88
CA CYS A 124 -4.02 -0.45 -0.65
C CYS A 124 -2.72 -0.45 -1.44
N GLN A 125 -1.76 -1.22 -0.96
CA GLN A 125 -0.44 -1.26 -1.56
C GLN A 125 -0.45 -1.75 -3.01
N ALA A 126 -1.26 -2.74 -3.34
CA ALA A 126 -1.31 -3.26 -4.71
C ALA A 126 -1.74 -2.18 -5.72
N ILE A 127 -2.74 -1.39 -5.39
CA ILE A 127 -3.23 -0.32 -6.27
C ILE A 127 -2.16 0.76 -6.42
N VAL A 128 -1.57 1.20 -5.32
CA VAL A 128 -0.54 2.25 -5.34
C VAL A 128 0.70 1.78 -6.11
N LEU A 129 1.16 0.56 -5.87
CA LEU A 129 2.31 0.01 -6.57
C LEU A 129 2.05 -0.11 -8.06
N TRP A 130 0.85 -0.54 -8.46
CA TRP A 130 0.48 -0.64 -9.86
C TRP A 130 0.49 0.72 -10.55
N GLU A 131 -0.06 1.74 -9.89
CA GLU A 131 -0.05 3.10 -10.41
C GLU A 131 1.38 3.65 -10.55
N LEU A 132 2.23 3.43 -9.56
CA LEU A 132 3.63 3.84 -9.62
C LEU A 132 4.39 3.13 -10.74
N ARG A 133 4.11 1.85 -10.96
CA ARG A 133 4.69 1.07 -12.03
C ARG A 133 4.43 1.71 -13.39
N GLU A 134 3.22 2.20 -13.62
CA GLU A 134 2.85 2.83 -14.88
C GLU A 134 3.36 4.27 -15.00
N GLU A 135 3.50 4.96 -13.88
CA GLU A 135 3.95 6.35 -13.84
C GLU A 135 5.45 6.49 -14.08
N LEU A 136 6.22 5.58 -13.52
CA LEU A 136 7.67 5.60 -13.62
C LEU A 136 8.15 4.69 -14.74
#